data_872079a3c2317c05a631e7402f3a8da5
#
_entry.id   872079a3c2317c05a631e7402f3a8da5
#
_cell.length_a   1.000
_cell.length_b   1.000
_cell.length_c   1.000
_cell.angle_alpha   90.00
_cell.angle_beta   90.00
_cell.angle_gamma   90.00
#
_symmetry.space_group_name_H-M   'P 1'
#
loop_
_entity.id
_entity.type
_entity.pdbx_description
1 polymer ?
#
loop_
_entity_poly.entity_id
_entity_poly.type
_entity_poly.pdbx_seq_one_letter_code
_entity_poly.pdbx_strand_id
1 'polypeptide(L)'
;MTALLLAAAFACGAALPVMAEQATPETAAQPDPTEWADEAQDVTEAEEAPVYQQADAQEVATGETAASLTVTAADCTAQFIDEAYRLFLPVNTDMAALTIETGAELAAADAEGLTVDGTTVSGDFTNIETLNLTFTDGKAARVELYKSQLPSVSFTLNGVTLDEIQAGSKDVKYKGNSVTISQAGGSDLTDTDVEFKGRGNTTWTLDKRPYQFKLSSKAKVLGMDKAKTWLLIAN
;
A
#
# COMPACT_ATOMS: atom_id res chain seq x y z
N MET A 1 22.69 -19.94 3.41
CA MET A 1 21.68 -20.24 2.39
C MET A 1 20.84 -18.98 2.19
N THR A 2 20.98 -18.36 1.03
CA THR A 2 20.27 -17.12 0.66
C THR A 2 18.97 -17.54 -0.02
N ALA A 3 17.82 -17.22 0.58
CA ALA A 3 16.53 -17.47 -0.06
C ALA A 3 16.28 -16.36 -1.08
N LEU A 4 16.26 -16.73 -2.35
CA LEU A 4 15.91 -15.86 -3.47
C LEU A 4 14.41 -15.99 -3.71
N LEU A 5 13.64 -14.91 -3.57
CA LEU A 5 12.24 -14.87 -3.99
C LEU A 5 12.22 -14.76 -5.52
N LEU A 6 12.15 -15.89 -6.19
CA LEU A 6 11.90 -15.95 -7.62
C LEU A 6 10.51 -16.56 -7.80
N ALA A 7 9.60 -15.87 -8.48
CA ALA A 7 8.39 -16.49 -8.97
C ALA A 7 8.79 -17.56 -10.01
N ALA A 8 8.69 -18.82 -9.64
CA ALA A 8 9.06 -19.93 -10.50
C ALA A 8 7.85 -20.38 -11.32
N ALA A 9 7.94 -20.24 -12.62
CA ALA A 9 7.16 -21.07 -13.53
C ALA A 9 7.77 -22.49 -13.55
N PHE A 10 6.96 -23.48 -13.22
CA PHE A 10 7.31 -24.90 -13.29
C PHE A 10 7.44 -25.34 -14.75
N ALA A 11 8.55 -25.96 -15.10
CA ALA A 11 8.61 -26.94 -16.17
C ALA A 11 9.57 -28.06 -15.77
N CYS A 12 9.01 -29.20 -15.40
CA CYS A 12 9.74 -30.47 -15.24
C CYS A 12 9.53 -31.29 -16.50
N GLY A 13 10.57 -31.82 -17.09
CA GLY A 13 10.44 -32.78 -18.16
C GLY A 13 11.77 -33.09 -18.85
N ALA A 14 12.50 -34.08 -18.34
CA ALA A 14 13.60 -34.68 -19.05
C ALA A 14 13.06 -35.74 -20.04
N ALA A 15 13.42 -35.65 -21.32
CA ALA A 15 13.44 -36.78 -22.24
C ALA A 15 14.44 -36.52 -23.37
N LEU A 16 15.15 -37.56 -23.71
CA LEU A 16 16.26 -37.67 -24.62
C LEU A 16 15.88 -37.49 -26.11
N PRO A 17 16.82 -37.34 -27.02
CA PRO A 17 16.62 -36.77 -28.35
C PRO A 17 16.15 -37.81 -29.36
N VAL A 18 15.20 -37.43 -30.22
CA VAL A 18 14.93 -38.09 -31.49
C VAL A 18 15.22 -37.11 -32.61
N MET A 19 16.02 -37.62 -33.55
CA MET A 19 16.45 -36.95 -34.75
C MET A 19 15.33 -36.52 -35.67
N ALA A 20 15.53 -35.32 -36.21
CA ALA A 20 15.28 -34.88 -37.57
C ALA A 20 13.91 -35.08 -38.23
N GLU A 21 13.34 -34.00 -38.64
CA GLU A 21 12.98 -33.76 -40.05
C GLU A 21 12.75 -32.28 -40.25
N GLN A 22 13.44 -31.66 -41.18
CA GLN A 22 13.28 -30.28 -41.57
C GLN A 22 11.92 -30.12 -42.28
N ALA A 23 10.95 -29.51 -41.59
CA ALA A 23 9.78 -28.95 -42.25
C ALA A 23 10.03 -27.45 -42.45
N THR A 24 9.94 -27.02 -43.66
CA THR A 24 9.96 -25.62 -44.12
C THR A 24 8.86 -24.83 -43.41
N PRO A 25 9.10 -23.59 -42.96
CA PRO A 25 8.05 -22.76 -42.36
C PRO A 25 7.04 -22.37 -43.45
N GLU A 26 5.84 -22.88 -43.33
CA GLU A 26 4.69 -22.40 -44.05
C GLU A 26 4.39 -20.98 -43.57
N THR A 27 4.50 -20.02 -44.47
CA THR A 27 4.20 -18.61 -44.24
C THR A 27 2.73 -18.48 -43.92
N ALA A 28 2.38 -18.34 -42.64
CA ALA A 28 1.05 -17.95 -42.22
C ALA A 28 0.78 -16.56 -42.78
N ALA A 29 -0.22 -16.48 -43.66
CA ALA A 29 -0.70 -15.21 -44.21
C ALA A 29 -1.20 -14.31 -43.07
N GLN A 30 -0.68 -13.07 -43.02
CA GLN A 30 -1.26 -12.03 -42.18
C GLN A 30 -2.71 -11.78 -42.58
N PRO A 31 -3.64 -11.70 -41.61
CA PRO A 31 -5.01 -11.30 -41.93
C PRO A 31 -5.01 -9.85 -42.41
N ASP A 32 -5.81 -9.60 -43.47
CA ASP A 32 -6.02 -8.30 -44.07
C ASP A 32 -6.63 -7.32 -43.04
N PRO A 33 -6.04 -6.13 -42.82
CA PRO A 33 -6.53 -5.15 -41.84
C PRO A 33 -7.87 -4.49 -42.21
N THR A 34 -8.51 -4.86 -43.31
CA THR A 34 -9.81 -4.31 -43.76
C THR A 34 -11.02 -5.14 -43.32
N GLU A 35 -10.84 -6.27 -42.63
CA GLU A 35 -11.95 -7.17 -42.27
C GLU A 35 -12.66 -6.81 -40.95
N TRP A 36 -12.32 -5.68 -40.32
CA TRP A 36 -12.92 -5.23 -39.05
C TRP A 36 -13.92 -4.06 -39.22
N ALA A 37 -14.34 -3.73 -40.46
CA ALA A 37 -15.09 -2.51 -40.70
C ALA A 37 -16.55 -2.74 -41.12
N ASP A 38 -17.18 -3.85 -40.78
CA ASP A 38 -18.61 -4.03 -41.10
C ASP A 38 -19.33 -4.93 -40.08
N GLU A 39 -19.57 -4.42 -38.88
CA GLU A 39 -20.69 -4.80 -38.01
C GLU A 39 -20.97 -3.68 -37.00
N ALA A 40 -21.31 -2.50 -37.50
CA ALA A 40 -22.04 -1.53 -36.71
C ALA A 40 -23.52 -1.90 -36.76
N GLN A 41 -23.95 -2.83 -35.91
CA GLN A 41 -25.37 -3.05 -35.67
C GLN A 41 -25.90 -1.95 -34.77
N ASP A 42 -26.85 -1.23 -35.36
CA ASP A 42 -27.82 -0.31 -34.78
C ASP A 42 -28.40 -0.88 -33.47
N VAL A 43 -27.97 -0.37 -32.31
CA VAL A 43 -28.62 -0.61 -31.02
C VAL A 43 -29.24 0.71 -30.56
N THR A 44 -30.37 1.03 -31.18
CA THR A 44 -31.33 1.96 -30.60
C THR A 44 -32.24 1.18 -29.67
N GLU A 45 -31.81 0.98 -28.42
CA GLU A 45 -32.71 0.82 -27.29
C GLU A 45 -32.01 1.34 -26.06
N ALA A 46 -32.38 2.57 -25.69
CA ALA A 46 -31.92 3.19 -24.45
C ALA A 46 -32.63 2.48 -23.30
N GLU A 47 -31.99 1.49 -22.72
CA GLU A 47 -32.37 0.95 -21.43
C GLU A 47 -31.99 2.02 -20.38
N GLU A 48 -33.00 2.60 -19.74
CA GLU A 48 -32.87 3.60 -18.70
C GLU A 48 -31.98 3.01 -17.60
N ALA A 49 -30.79 3.64 -17.40
CA ALA A 49 -29.92 3.33 -16.28
C ALA A 49 -30.73 3.50 -14.99
N PRO A 50 -30.56 2.58 -14.00
CA PRO A 50 -31.23 2.70 -12.73
C PRO A 50 -30.83 4.05 -12.09
N VAL A 51 -31.84 4.89 -11.85
CA VAL A 51 -31.70 6.12 -11.09
C VAL A 51 -31.35 5.69 -9.66
N TYR A 52 -30.08 5.72 -9.32
CA TYR A 52 -29.67 5.72 -7.93
C TYR A 52 -30.24 6.98 -7.31
N GLN A 53 -31.28 6.82 -6.49
CA GLN A 53 -31.73 7.88 -5.63
C GLN A 53 -30.53 8.24 -4.75
N GLN A 54 -29.95 9.40 -5.02
CA GLN A 54 -29.06 10.07 -4.08
C GLN A 54 -29.85 10.22 -2.79
N ALA A 55 -29.45 9.45 -1.77
CA ALA A 55 -29.85 9.77 -0.40
C ALA A 55 -29.48 11.25 -0.18
N ASP A 56 -30.42 12.02 0.32
CA ASP A 56 -30.28 13.44 0.58
C ASP A 56 -28.93 13.69 1.24
N ALA A 57 -27.99 14.24 0.48
CA ALA A 57 -26.77 14.78 1.01
C ALA A 57 -27.22 15.91 1.94
N GLN A 58 -27.14 15.69 3.25
CA GLN A 58 -27.22 16.78 4.20
C GLN A 58 -26.19 17.81 3.75
N GLU A 59 -26.70 18.99 3.44
CA GLU A 59 -25.93 20.16 3.03
C GLU A 59 -24.95 20.47 4.17
N VAL A 60 -23.75 19.87 4.07
CA VAL A 60 -22.64 20.21 4.98
C VAL A 60 -22.35 21.67 4.70
N ALA A 61 -22.51 22.49 5.72
CA ALA A 61 -22.18 23.91 5.66
C ALA A 61 -20.84 24.07 4.92
N THR A 62 -20.86 24.83 3.83
CA THR A 62 -19.67 25.14 3.03
C THR A 62 -18.77 26.08 3.82
N GLY A 63 -18.13 25.54 4.88
CA GLY A 63 -16.99 26.15 5.54
C GLY A 63 -15.79 26.09 4.59
N GLU A 64 -15.02 27.14 4.55
CA GLU A 64 -13.79 27.21 3.78
C GLU A 64 -12.91 26.00 4.11
N THR A 65 -12.58 25.16 3.13
CA THR A 65 -11.83 23.93 3.35
C THR A 65 -10.41 24.26 3.81
N ALA A 66 -9.97 23.67 4.91
CA ALA A 66 -8.64 23.91 5.46
C ALA A 66 -7.56 23.15 4.64
N ALA A 67 -7.23 23.63 3.45
CA ALA A 67 -6.28 22.98 2.53
C ALA A 67 -4.83 22.88 3.04
N SER A 68 -4.51 23.45 4.21
CA SER A 68 -3.17 23.39 4.81
C SER A 68 -3.11 22.62 6.13
N LEU A 69 -4.12 21.79 6.39
CA LEU A 69 -4.21 21.02 7.63
C LEU A 69 -3.29 19.78 7.55
N THR A 70 -2.61 19.47 8.64
CA THR A 70 -1.92 18.19 8.80
C THR A 70 -2.84 17.22 9.54
N VAL A 71 -3.16 16.09 8.94
CA VAL A 71 -3.97 15.02 9.56
C VAL A 71 -3.09 13.77 9.63
N THR A 72 -2.90 13.23 10.84
CA THR A 72 -2.04 12.05 11.07
C THR A 72 -2.73 11.02 11.95
N ALA A 73 -2.45 9.75 11.72
CA ALA A 73 -2.79 8.64 12.62
C ALA A 73 -1.89 7.43 12.33
N ALA A 74 -1.55 6.64 13.36
CA ALA A 74 -0.73 5.43 13.25
C ALA A 74 0.57 5.67 12.42
N ASP A 75 1.29 6.76 12.69
CA ASP A 75 2.50 7.21 11.99
C ASP A 75 2.31 7.49 10.48
N CYS A 76 1.08 7.59 10.02
CA CYS A 76 0.73 7.94 8.64
C CYS A 76 0.22 9.38 8.56
N THR A 77 0.58 10.09 7.50
CA THR A 77 0.07 11.43 7.18
C THR A 77 -0.93 11.33 6.04
N ALA A 78 -2.09 11.96 6.20
CA ALA A 78 -3.11 12.00 5.17
C ALA A 78 -2.66 12.81 3.95
N GLN A 79 -3.14 12.41 2.79
CA GLN A 79 -2.97 13.14 1.54
C GLN A 79 -4.25 13.92 1.23
N PHE A 80 -4.14 15.20 0.88
CA PHE A 80 -5.28 15.99 0.46
C PHE A 80 -5.55 15.79 -1.03
N ILE A 81 -6.64 15.09 -1.35
CA ILE A 81 -7.02 14.68 -2.70
C ILE A 81 -8.54 14.84 -2.85
N ASP A 82 -9.00 15.52 -3.91
CA ASP A 82 -10.42 15.72 -4.21
C ASP A 82 -11.22 16.26 -3.01
N GLU A 83 -10.72 17.32 -2.40
CA GLU A 83 -11.33 18.01 -1.25
C GLU A 83 -11.49 17.17 0.03
N ALA A 84 -10.79 16.03 0.12
CA ALA A 84 -10.76 15.17 1.30
C ALA A 84 -9.32 14.85 1.74
N TYR A 85 -9.14 14.64 3.03
CA TYR A 85 -7.91 14.09 3.61
C TYR A 85 -7.99 12.57 3.60
N ARG A 86 -7.26 11.90 2.69
CA ARG A 86 -7.22 10.44 2.60
C ARG A 86 -6.10 9.89 3.45
N LEU A 87 -6.46 9.13 4.46
CA LEU A 87 -5.54 8.50 5.41
C LEU A 87 -5.43 7.00 5.13
N PHE A 88 -4.28 6.59 4.61
CA PHE A 88 -4.00 5.18 4.30
C PHE A 88 -3.29 4.52 5.48
N LEU A 89 -4.04 3.70 6.22
CA LEU A 89 -3.61 3.06 7.45
C LEU A 89 -3.02 1.68 7.18
N PRO A 90 -1.94 1.29 7.91
CA PRO A 90 -1.39 -0.06 7.86
C PRO A 90 -2.40 -1.14 8.23
N VAL A 91 -2.17 -2.37 7.76
CA VAL A 91 -3.04 -3.53 8.02
C VAL A 91 -3.18 -3.86 9.51
N ASN A 92 -2.17 -3.57 10.32
CA ASN A 92 -2.12 -3.82 11.76
C ASN A 92 -2.64 -2.66 12.61
N THR A 93 -3.17 -1.58 12.01
CA THR A 93 -3.77 -0.48 12.76
C THR A 93 -4.96 -0.99 13.57
N ASP A 94 -4.96 -0.68 14.87
CA ASP A 94 -6.10 -0.95 15.75
C ASP A 94 -7.17 0.11 15.52
N MET A 95 -8.19 -0.23 14.73
CA MET A 95 -9.29 0.68 14.44
C MET A 95 -10.23 0.87 15.63
N ALA A 96 -10.27 -0.06 16.59
CA ALA A 96 -11.13 0.06 17.78
C ALA A 96 -10.57 1.05 18.82
N ALA A 97 -9.29 1.44 18.68
CA ALA A 97 -8.63 2.38 19.57
C ALA A 97 -7.75 3.38 18.79
N LEU A 98 -8.25 3.87 17.66
CA LEU A 98 -7.52 4.81 16.82
C LEU A 98 -7.58 6.23 17.40
N THR A 99 -6.49 6.98 17.25
CA THR A 99 -6.42 8.42 17.48
C THR A 99 -5.97 9.10 16.21
N ILE A 100 -6.73 10.09 15.77
CA ILE A 100 -6.38 10.98 14.65
C ILE A 100 -5.97 12.31 15.25
N GLU A 101 -4.82 12.82 14.86
CA GLU A 101 -4.32 14.13 15.24
C GLU A 101 -4.46 15.09 14.07
N THR A 102 -4.96 16.28 14.34
CA THR A 102 -5.12 17.37 13.38
C THR A 102 -4.23 18.54 13.77
N GLY A 103 -3.68 19.26 12.84
CA GLY A 103 -2.84 20.42 13.14
C GLY A 103 -3.59 21.66 13.66
N ALA A 104 -4.90 21.54 13.95
CA ALA A 104 -5.76 22.64 14.41
C ALA A 104 -6.76 22.14 15.45
N GLU A 105 -7.25 23.05 16.30
CA GLU A 105 -8.22 22.73 17.36
C GLU A 105 -9.59 22.37 16.80
N LEU A 106 -10.12 21.25 17.27
CA LEU A 106 -11.41 20.69 16.88
C LEU A 106 -12.52 21.23 17.77
N ALA A 107 -13.65 21.54 17.14
CA ALA A 107 -14.91 21.83 17.84
C ALA A 107 -15.81 20.59 17.92
N ALA A 108 -15.83 19.76 16.86
CA ALA A 108 -16.67 18.56 16.79
C ALA A 108 -16.16 17.56 15.74
N ALA A 109 -16.61 16.31 15.89
CA ALA A 109 -16.57 15.25 14.88
C ALA A 109 -18.00 14.71 14.71
N ASP A 110 -18.40 14.35 13.49
CA ASP A 110 -19.78 13.98 13.14
C ASP A 110 -20.13 12.51 13.42
N ALA A 111 -19.25 11.74 14.06
CA ALA A 111 -19.48 10.34 14.39
C ALA A 111 -19.72 10.15 15.89
N GLU A 112 -20.72 9.32 16.22
CA GLU A 112 -21.05 8.97 17.60
C GLU A 112 -19.95 8.09 18.24
N GLY A 113 -19.75 8.25 19.54
CA GLY A 113 -18.81 7.45 20.33
C GLY A 113 -17.34 7.86 20.21
N LEU A 114 -17.05 8.91 19.45
CA LEU A 114 -15.72 9.50 19.41
C LEU A 114 -15.55 10.58 20.46
N THR A 115 -14.34 10.71 20.96
CA THR A 115 -13.93 11.76 21.90
C THR A 115 -13.08 12.79 21.18
N VAL A 116 -13.49 14.07 21.25
CA VAL A 116 -12.69 15.20 20.75
C VAL A 116 -11.99 15.84 21.93
N ASP A 117 -10.67 16.01 21.83
CA ASP A 117 -9.84 16.65 22.85
C ASP A 117 -8.75 17.50 22.17
N GLY A 118 -8.92 18.82 22.21
CA GLY A 118 -8.02 19.77 21.57
C GLY A 118 -7.88 19.51 20.07
N THR A 119 -6.70 19.04 19.65
CA THR A 119 -6.38 18.74 18.25
C THR A 119 -6.61 17.27 17.88
N THR A 120 -7.14 16.45 18.77
CA THR A 120 -7.28 15.01 18.57
C THR A 120 -8.74 14.55 18.56
N VAL A 121 -9.01 13.53 17.76
CA VAL A 121 -10.24 12.74 17.85
C VAL A 121 -9.86 11.27 18.02
N SER A 122 -10.44 10.60 19.01
CA SER A 122 -10.12 9.23 19.38
C SER A 122 -11.35 8.39 19.67
N GLY A 123 -11.24 7.08 19.45
CA GLY A 123 -12.31 6.13 19.72
C GLY A 123 -12.31 4.91 18.81
N ASP A 124 -13.49 4.32 18.62
CA ASP A 124 -13.68 3.16 17.76
C ASP A 124 -14.06 3.59 16.33
N PHE A 125 -13.13 3.42 15.41
CA PHE A 125 -13.29 3.70 13.98
C PHE A 125 -13.55 2.45 13.13
N THR A 126 -13.86 1.30 13.74
CA THR A 126 -14.00 0.03 13.01
C THR A 126 -15.01 0.10 11.86
N ASN A 127 -16.07 0.89 12.02
CA ASN A 127 -17.14 1.06 11.05
C ASN A 127 -17.21 2.48 10.48
N ILE A 128 -16.18 3.30 10.68
CA ILE A 128 -16.12 4.68 10.19
C ILE A 128 -15.15 4.73 9.02
N GLU A 129 -15.67 4.92 7.82
CA GLU A 129 -14.86 5.11 6.60
C GLU A 129 -14.67 6.58 6.27
N THR A 130 -15.60 7.42 6.70
CA THR A 130 -15.55 8.88 6.48
C THR A 130 -15.91 9.59 7.77
N LEU A 131 -15.18 10.65 8.08
CA LEU A 131 -15.37 11.50 9.23
C LEU A 131 -15.34 12.97 8.79
N ASN A 132 -16.37 13.76 9.17
CA ASN A 132 -16.33 15.20 9.00
C ASN A 132 -15.93 15.86 10.32
N LEU A 133 -14.91 16.67 10.25
CA LEU A 133 -14.36 17.42 11.38
C LEU A 133 -14.76 18.88 11.25
N THR A 134 -15.19 19.48 12.36
CA THR A 134 -15.41 20.93 12.47
C THR A 134 -14.37 21.49 13.42
N PHE A 135 -13.71 22.57 13.01
CA PHE A 135 -12.69 23.26 13.78
C PHE A 135 -13.26 24.46 14.55
N THR A 136 -12.56 24.90 15.58
CA THR A 136 -12.98 26.04 16.42
C THR A 136 -12.99 27.37 15.66
N ASP A 137 -12.27 27.46 14.53
CA ASP A 137 -12.28 28.63 13.62
C ASP A 137 -13.44 28.59 12.59
N GLY A 138 -14.34 27.60 12.69
CA GLY A 138 -15.52 27.44 11.84
C GLY A 138 -15.26 26.74 10.52
N LYS A 139 -14.03 26.33 10.24
CA LYS A 139 -13.70 25.51 9.06
C LYS A 139 -14.12 24.06 9.25
N ALA A 140 -14.24 23.34 8.14
CA ALA A 140 -14.52 21.92 8.14
C ALA A 140 -13.49 21.15 7.30
N ALA A 141 -13.29 19.88 7.64
CA ALA A 141 -12.49 18.96 6.84
C ALA A 141 -13.14 17.57 6.80
N ARG A 142 -13.11 16.96 5.63
CA ARG A 142 -13.52 15.56 5.43
C ARG A 142 -12.28 14.68 5.49
N VAL A 143 -12.31 13.65 6.32
CA VAL A 143 -11.25 12.63 6.43
C VAL A 143 -11.80 11.30 5.97
N GLU A 144 -11.15 10.68 5.01
CA GLU A 144 -11.47 9.35 4.49
C GLU A 144 -10.41 8.35 5.00
N LEU A 145 -10.86 7.25 5.61
CA LEU A 145 -10.01 6.24 6.23
C LEU A 145 -9.93 4.99 5.36
N TYR A 146 -8.74 4.61 4.96
CA TYR A 146 -8.47 3.43 4.16
C TYR A 146 -7.53 2.48 4.90
N LYS A 147 -8.07 1.41 5.50
CA LYS A 147 -7.23 0.37 6.11
C LYS A 147 -6.73 -0.60 5.05
N SER A 148 -5.43 -0.70 4.90
CA SER A 148 -4.79 -1.61 3.93
C SER A 148 -5.07 -3.08 4.28
N GLN A 149 -5.27 -3.90 3.26
CA GLN A 149 -5.27 -5.37 3.36
C GLN A 149 -3.92 -5.98 2.96
N LEU A 150 -3.00 -5.15 2.44
CA LEU A 150 -1.67 -5.58 2.04
C LEU A 150 -0.77 -5.77 3.26
N PRO A 151 0.12 -6.77 3.25
CA PRO A 151 1.13 -6.90 4.29
C PRO A 151 1.98 -5.64 4.41
N SER A 152 2.33 -5.27 5.62
CA SER A 152 3.26 -4.16 5.90
C SER A 152 4.57 -4.68 6.45
N VAL A 153 5.67 -4.02 6.10
CA VAL A 153 7.01 -4.29 6.62
C VAL A 153 7.58 -2.98 7.13
N SER A 154 7.64 -2.82 8.45
CA SER A 154 8.13 -1.62 9.12
C SER A 154 9.50 -1.87 9.73
N PHE A 155 10.44 -0.96 9.50
CA PHE A 155 11.77 -1.00 10.10
C PHE A 155 11.97 0.18 11.04
N THR A 156 12.51 -0.10 12.22
CA THR A 156 13.12 0.93 13.07
C THR A 156 14.64 0.83 12.93
N LEU A 157 15.24 1.84 12.31
CA LEU A 157 16.68 1.90 12.07
C LEU A 157 17.41 2.47 13.30
N ASN A 158 18.51 1.82 13.69
CA ASN A 158 19.28 2.19 14.87
C ASN A 158 20.45 3.12 14.49
N GLY A 159 20.33 4.40 14.89
CA GLY A 159 21.39 5.40 14.72
C GLY A 159 21.72 5.80 13.28
N VAL A 160 20.80 5.52 12.33
CA VAL A 160 20.94 5.89 10.93
C VAL A 160 19.56 6.14 10.32
N THR A 161 19.47 7.07 9.39
CA THR A 161 18.27 7.33 8.61
C THR A 161 18.28 6.58 7.27
N LEU A 162 17.13 6.43 6.65
CA LEU A 162 17.04 5.82 5.33
C LEU A 162 17.81 6.62 4.27
N ASP A 163 17.76 7.96 4.37
CA ASP A 163 18.47 8.86 3.46
C ASP A 163 20.00 8.69 3.57
N GLU A 164 20.53 8.53 4.78
CA GLU A 164 21.95 8.26 4.99
C GLU A 164 22.37 6.90 4.41
N ILE A 165 21.53 5.88 4.54
CA ILE A 165 21.74 4.57 3.91
C ILE A 165 21.76 4.72 2.38
N GLN A 166 20.84 5.49 1.83
CA GLN A 166 20.72 5.71 0.38
C GLN A 166 21.85 6.56 -0.20
N ALA A 167 22.38 7.50 0.57
CA ALA A 167 23.54 8.30 0.20
C ALA A 167 24.86 7.51 0.29
N GLY A 168 24.86 6.45 1.11
CA GLY A 168 26.03 5.61 1.36
C GLY A 168 26.21 4.45 0.37
N SER A 169 27.18 3.59 0.69
CA SER A 169 27.40 2.36 -0.08
C SER A 169 26.35 1.30 0.29
N LYS A 170 25.75 0.65 -0.73
CA LYS A 170 24.80 -0.47 -0.56
C LYS A 170 25.38 -1.66 0.21
N ASP A 171 26.71 -1.77 0.32
CA ASP A 171 27.38 -2.90 0.95
C ASP A 171 27.59 -2.71 2.47
N VAL A 172 27.34 -1.50 2.97
CA VAL A 172 27.37 -1.21 4.41
C VAL A 172 26.24 -1.94 5.11
N LYS A 173 26.55 -2.64 6.19
CA LYS A 173 25.62 -3.41 7.00
C LYS A 173 25.30 -2.67 8.28
N TYR A 174 24.05 -2.29 8.43
CA TYR A 174 23.52 -1.63 9.62
C TYR A 174 22.89 -2.67 10.53
N LYS A 175 23.33 -2.75 11.78
CA LYS A 175 22.93 -3.77 12.76
C LYS A 175 22.13 -3.19 13.92
N GLY A 176 21.45 -4.06 14.67
CA GLY A 176 20.66 -3.66 15.84
C GLY A 176 19.39 -2.90 15.45
N ASN A 177 18.90 -3.10 14.22
CA ASN A 177 17.60 -2.60 13.79
C ASN A 177 16.49 -3.53 14.24
N SER A 178 15.25 -3.05 14.23
CA SER A 178 14.09 -3.91 14.38
C SER A 178 13.23 -3.93 13.11
N VAL A 179 12.48 -5.02 12.93
CA VAL A 179 11.48 -5.17 11.87
C VAL A 179 10.20 -5.72 12.46
N THR A 180 9.07 -5.17 12.02
CA THR A 180 7.75 -5.73 12.23
C THR A 180 7.11 -6.01 10.87
N ILE A 181 6.65 -7.25 10.67
CA ILE A 181 5.97 -7.69 9.45
C ILE A 181 4.56 -8.11 9.82
N SER A 182 3.58 -7.38 9.33
CA SER A 182 2.16 -7.57 9.65
C SER A 182 1.38 -7.99 8.42
N GLN A 183 0.33 -8.81 8.61
CA GLN A 183 -0.57 -9.25 7.54
C GLN A 183 -2.00 -9.36 8.04
N ALA A 184 -2.97 -9.22 7.15
CA ALA A 184 -4.38 -9.37 7.49
C ALA A 184 -4.67 -10.77 8.02
N GLY A 185 -5.33 -10.86 9.19
CA GLY A 185 -5.73 -12.15 9.81
C GLY A 185 -4.57 -13.02 10.27
N GLY A 186 -3.34 -12.54 10.26
CA GLY A 186 -2.14 -13.23 10.74
C GLY A 186 -1.58 -12.63 12.03
N SER A 187 -0.61 -13.34 12.62
CA SER A 187 0.18 -12.79 13.71
C SER A 187 1.38 -12.02 13.13
N ASP A 188 1.71 -10.91 13.76
CA ASP A 188 2.88 -10.13 13.41
C ASP A 188 4.17 -10.90 13.71
N LEU A 189 5.16 -10.76 12.83
CA LEU A 189 6.53 -11.17 13.10
C LEU A 189 7.33 -9.95 13.51
N THR A 190 7.89 -9.97 14.73
CA THR A 190 8.79 -8.90 15.20
C THR A 190 10.17 -9.48 15.50
N ASP A 191 11.23 -8.80 15.05
CA ASP A 191 12.63 -9.13 15.35
C ASP A 191 13.39 -7.84 15.67
N THR A 192 14.13 -7.82 16.77
CA THR A 192 14.80 -6.62 17.32
C THR A 192 16.32 -6.63 17.13
N ASP A 193 16.88 -7.62 16.44
CA ASP A 193 18.30 -7.70 16.09
C ASP A 193 18.48 -8.01 14.60
N VAL A 194 18.08 -7.06 13.79
CA VAL A 194 18.07 -7.18 12.31
C VAL A 194 19.29 -6.47 11.72
N GLU A 195 19.98 -7.16 10.81
CA GLU A 195 20.97 -6.53 9.92
C GLU A 195 20.24 -6.04 8.67
N PHE A 196 20.41 -4.77 8.32
CA PHE A 196 19.79 -4.12 7.15
C PHE A 196 20.87 -3.55 6.23
N LYS A 197 20.71 -3.66 4.91
CA LYS A 197 21.61 -3.06 3.92
C LYS A 197 20.94 -2.83 2.57
N GLY A 198 21.57 -1.99 1.74
CA GLY A 198 21.23 -1.88 0.33
C GLY A 198 21.51 -3.15 -0.47
N ARG A 199 20.92 -3.26 -1.66
CA ARG A 199 21.13 -4.37 -2.59
C ARG A 199 21.07 -3.90 -4.05
N GLY A 200 21.56 -4.75 -4.93
CA GLY A 200 21.58 -4.52 -6.37
C GLY A 200 22.82 -3.75 -6.84
N ASN A 201 22.99 -3.64 -8.13
CA ASN A 201 24.03 -2.82 -8.76
C ASN A 201 23.35 -1.64 -9.47
N THR A 202 22.89 -1.84 -10.70
CA THR A 202 22.16 -0.80 -11.43
C THR A 202 20.87 -0.36 -10.72
N THR A 203 20.14 -1.28 -10.10
CA THR A 203 18.90 -0.96 -9.36
C THR A 203 19.13 -0.10 -8.11
N TRP A 204 20.35 -0.04 -7.59
CA TRP A 204 20.69 0.84 -6.47
C TRP A 204 20.70 2.32 -6.84
N THR A 205 20.82 2.64 -8.13
CA THR A 205 20.80 4.01 -8.65
C THR A 205 19.41 4.52 -9.00
N LEU A 206 18.39 3.68 -8.89
CA LEU A 206 17.00 4.05 -9.17
C LEU A 206 16.32 4.67 -7.94
N ASP A 207 15.24 5.38 -8.13
CA ASP A 207 14.47 6.01 -7.05
C ASP A 207 13.91 4.97 -6.06
N LYS A 208 13.35 3.88 -6.59
CA LYS A 208 12.93 2.73 -5.78
C LYS A 208 14.08 1.74 -5.65
N ARG A 209 14.79 1.77 -4.53
CA ARG A 209 15.96 0.95 -4.28
C ARG A 209 15.60 -0.38 -3.61
N PRO A 210 16.22 -1.49 -4.00
CA PRO A 210 16.06 -2.77 -3.30
C PRO A 210 16.93 -2.83 -2.05
N TYR A 211 16.43 -3.55 -1.03
CA TYR A 211 17.13 -3.76 0.23
C TYR A 211 17.22 -5.24 0.58
N GLN A 212 18.13 -5.57 1.48
CA GLN A 212 18.26 -6.87 2.10
C GLN A 212 18.23 -6.71 3.61
N PHE A 213 17.45 -7.54 4.28
CA PHE A 213 17.51 -7.64 5.72
C PHE A 213 17.75 -9.09 6.17
N LYS A 214 18.36 -9.25 7.34
CA LYS A 214 18.69 -10.54 7.92
C LYS A 214 18.21 -10.58 9.35
N LEU A 215 17.28 -11.49 9.61
CA LEU A 215 16.71 -11.74 10.95
C LEU A 215 17.74 -12.33 11.90
N SER A 216 17.51 -12.20 13.20
CA SER A 216 18.31 -12.84 14.26
C SER A 216 18.24 -14.37 14.17
N SER A 217 17.09 -14.92 13.76
CA SER A 217 16.82 -16.35 13.57
C SER A 217 16.05 -16.61 12.27
N LYS A 218 15.95 -17.90 11.86
CA LYS A 218 15.12 -18.28 10.70
C LYS A 218 13.66 -18.22 11.08
N ALA A 219 12.86 -17.48 10.30
CA ALA A 219 11.42 -17.38 10.45
C ALA A 219 10.69 -17.58 9.12
N LYS A 220 9.42 -17.95 9.18
CA LYS A 220 8.50 -17.86 8.05
C LYS A 220 8.03 -16.41 7.94
N VAL A 221 8.05 -15.85 6.73
CA VAL A 221 7.55 -14.50 6.45
C VAL A 221 6.45 -14.63 5.40
N LEU A 222 5.27 -14.12 5.68
CA LEU A 222 4.12 -14.10 4.76
C LEU A 222 3.83 -15.47 4.11
N GLY A 223 3.85 -16.54 4.91
CA GLY A 223 3.59 -17.90 4.43
C GLY A 223 4.74 -18.60 3.68
N MET A 224 5.84 -17.89 3.41
CA MET A 224 7.01 -18.46 2.73
C MET A 224 7.83 -19.36 3.65
N ASP A 225 8.70 -20.19 3.06
CA ASP A 225 9.59 -21.08 3.81
C ASP A 225 10.54 -20.33 4.76
N LYS A 226 10.92 -21.01 5.86
CA LYS A 226 11.81 -20.43 6.87
C LYS A 226 13.16 -20.00 6.28
N ALA A 227 13.44 -18.72 6.31
CA ALA A 227 14.71 -18.15 5.94
C ALA A 227 15.20 -17.13 6.98
N LYS A 228 16.51 -16.85 6.98
CA LYS A 228 17.11 -15.82 7.81
C LYS A 228 17.32 -14.52 7.04
N THR A 229 17.57 -14.61 5.73
CA THR A 229 17.83 -13.46 4.86
C THR A 229 16.68 -13.27 3.90
N TRP A 230 16.19 -12.05 3.83
CA TRP A 230 15.06 -11.63 3.03
C TRP A 230 15.41 -10.45 2.14
N LEU A 231 14.69 -10.30 1.06
CA LEU A 231 14.92 -9.25 0.07
C LEU A 231 13.63 -8.44 -0.11
N LEU A 232 13.78 -7.12 -0.08
CA LEU A 232 12.78 -6.17 -0.53
C LEU A 232 13.18 -5.75 -1.94
N ILE A 233 12.39 -6.15 -2.91
CA ILE A 233 12.63 -5.82 -4.32
C ILE A 233 11.65 -4.73 -4.71
N ALA A 234 12.16 -3.63 -5.24
CA ALA A 234 11.34 -2.59 -5.84
C ALA A 234 10.73 -3.12 -7.15
N ASN A 235 9.47 -2.88 -7.36
CA ASN A 235 8.72 -3.26 -8.55
C ASN A 235 8.23 -1.98 -9.27
#